data_b216aca2697203436d578a71a246fe94
#
_entry.id   b216aca2697203436d578a71a246fe94
#
_cell.length_a   1.000
_cell.length_b   1.000
_cell.length_c   1.000
_cell.angle_alpha   90.00
_cell.angle_beta   90.00
_cell.angle_gamma   90.00
#
_symmetry.space_group_name_H-M   'P 1'
#
loop_
_entity.id
_entity.type
_entity.pdbx_description
1 polymer ?
#
loop_
_entity_poly.entity_id
_entity_poly.type
_entity_poly.pdbx_seq_one_letter_code
_entity_poly.pdbx_strand_id
1 'polypeptide(L)'
;EDKKAGEKVDQKELKKLSQLIKKISKDRSRCLSCGHELKWCDLIPVVSWVAGLGRCRYCKAFIGWTEILLELVMAGLFVVSVAFWPGSLTDIWQVALLVLWLASLVLLAILFVYDLRWLLLPDVINIPFIILGAIFAGIKVCLAGDFSKILMTLFGSIAILSGIYMVLYLFSKYRYGEDKTWIGFGDVKLGLGLGLFLGNWLLAFAALFIANLIGTLLVLPSMMRGKLQATSRICFGPLLIVGFLLAWFFSRQILEWGFLIV
;
A
#
# COMPACT_ATOMS: atom_id res chain seq x y z
N GLU A 1 -24.04 10.29 -3.51
CA GLU A 1 -24.20 11.63 -4.13
C GLU A 1 -25.47 11.72 -4.98
N ASP A 2 -25.90 10.64 -5.63
CA ASP A 2 -27.07 10.64 -6.54
C ASP A 2 -28.43 10.83 -5.82
N LYS A 3 -28.50 10.65 -4.53
CA LYS A 3 -29.71 10.93 -3.74
C LYS A 3 -30.08 12.43 -3.67
N LYS A 4 -29.17 13.34 -3.95
CA LYS A 4 -29.43 14.79 -3.95
C LYS A 4 -29.97 15.32 -5.27
N ALA A 5 -29.84 14.57 -6.36
CA ALA A 5 -30.27 15.00 -7.70
C ALA A 5 -31.74 14.71 -8.01
N GLY A 6 -32.51 14.10 -7.12
CA GLY A 6 -33.95 13.81 -7.34
C GLY A 6 -34.23 12.77 -8.43
N GLU A 7 -33.20 12.07 -8.90
CA GLU A 7 -33.35 11.00 -9.87
C GLU A 7 -33.98 9.76 -9.21
N LYS A 8 -35.15 9.34 -9.72
CA LYS A 8 -35.78 8.09 -9.31
C LYS A 8 -34.85 6.94 -9.74
N VAL A 9 -34.04 6.45 -8.82
CA VAL A 9 -33.19 5.28 -9.08
C VAL A 9 -34.09 4.14 -9.53
N ASP A 10 -33.92 3.68 -10.77
CA ASP A 10 -34.74 2.62 -11.33
C ASP A 10 -34.51 1.32 -10.56
N GLN A 11 -35.55 0.86 -9.88
CA GLN A 11 -35.51 -0.40 -9.11
C GLN A 11 -35.11 -1.61 -9.96
N LYS A 12 -35.30 -1.55 -11.27
CA LYS A 12 -34.82 -2.59 -12.20
C LYS A 12 -33.30 -2.58 -12.34
N GLU A 13 -32.67 -1.41 -12.38
CA GLU A 13 -31.20 -1.30 -12.40
C GLU A 13 -30.58 -1.76 -11.08
N LEU A 14 -31.16 -1.39 -9.93
CA LEU A 14 -30.72 -1.89 -8.63
C LEU A 14 -30.82 -3.41 -8.52
N LYS A 15 -31.87 -4.03 -9.06
CA LYS A 15 -31.99 -5.50 -9.12
C LYS A 15 -30.95 -6.13 -10.07
N LYS A 16 -30.67 -5.53 -11.23
CA LYS A 16 -29.61 -5.98 -12.12
C LYS A 16 -28.23 -5.87 -11.46
N LEU A 17 -27.91 -4.76 -10.80
CA LEU A 17 -26.68 -4.57 -10.06
C LEU A 17 -26.54 -5.58 -8.91
N SER A 18 -27.60 -5.83 -8.16
CA SER A 18 -27.58 -6.82 -7.07
C SER A 18 -27.40 -8.25 -7.58
N GLN A 19 -27.94 -8.59 -8.74
CA GLN A 19 -27.72 -9.88 -9.40
C GLN A 19 -26.30 -10.02 -9.94
N LEU A 20 -25.74 -8.94 -10.51
CA LEU A 20 -24.33 -8.89 -10.94
C LEU A 20 -23.38 -9.04 -9.76
N ILE A 21 -23.62 -8.35 -8.66
CA ILE A 21 -22.81 -8.48 -7.42
C ILE A 21 -22.89 -9.91 -6.88
N LYS A 22 -24.07 -10.53 -6.83
CA LYS A 22 -24.22 -11.95 -6.44
C LYS A 22 -23.50 -12.90 -7.39
N LYS A 23 -23.46 -12.59 -8.68
CA LYS A 23 -22.74 -13.38 -9.68
C LYS A 23 -21.23 -13.26 -9.50
N ILE A 24 -20.74 -12.05 -9.26
CA ILE A 24 -19.30 -11.76 -8.99
C ILE A 24 -18.85 -12.44 -7.68
N SER A 25 -19.67 -12.44 -6.63
CA SER A 25 -19.32 -13.08 -5.34
C SER A 25 -19.21 -14.62 -5.41
N LYS A 26 -19.76 -15.24 -6.45
CA LYS A 26 -19.65 -16.68 -6.74
C LYS A 26 -18.63 -16.99 -7.83
N ASP A 27 -17.98 -15.97 -8.38
CA ASP A 27 -17.06 -16.18 -9.50
C ASP A 27 -15.75 -16.81 -8.99
N ARG A 28 -15.31 -17.84 -9.71
CA ARG A 28 -14.04 -18.52 -9.43
C ARG A 28 -12.93 -17.94 -10.28
N SER A 29 -11.70 -18.07 -9.79
CA SER A 29 -10.53 -17.67 -10.55
C SER A 29 -10.50 -18.39 -11.90
N ARG A 30 -10.35 -17.61 -12.99
CA ARG A 30 -10.38 -18.13 -14.37
C ARG A 30 -9.15 -17.64 -15.14
N CYS A 31 -8.71 -18.47 -16.07
CA CYS A 31 -7.68 -18.05 -17.02
C CYS A 31 -8.19 -16.90 -17.89
N LEU A 32 -7.46 -15.80 -17.97
CA LEU A 32 -7.85 -14.63 -18.76
C LEU A 32 -7.89 -14.89 -20.26
N SER A 33 -7.16 -15.91 -20.75
CA SER A 33 -7.08 -16.21 -22.18
C SER A 33 -8.14 -17.22 -22.65
N CYS A 34 -8.44 -18.27 -21.85
CA CYS A 34 -9.39 -19.31 -22.27
C CYS A 34 -10.66 -19.36 -21.43
N GLY A 35 -10.79 -18.56 -20.37
CA GLY A 35 -11.97 -18.56 -19.50
C GLY A 35 -12.15 -19.82 -18.62
N HIS A 36 -11.21 -20.78 -18.68
CA HIS A 36 -11.31 -22.03 -17.90
C HIS A 36 -11.18 -21.73 -16.40
N GLU A 37 -12.02 -22.36 -15.57
CA GLU A 37 -11.97 -22.24 -14.11
C GLU A 37 -10.72 -22.93 -13.56
N LEU A 38 -9.94 -22.21 -12.75
CA LEU A 38 -8.72 -22.74 -12.14
C LEU A 38 -9.08 -23.64 -10.94
N LYS A 39 -8.42 -24.78 -10.85
CA LYS A 39 -8.51 -25.67 -9.70
C LYS A 39 -7.63 -25.16 -8.56
N TRP A 40 -7.87 -25.62 -7.34
CA TRP A 40 -7.09 -25.24 -6.18
C TRP A 40 -5.56 -25.46 -6.36
N CYS A 41 -5.17 -26.52 -7.06
CA CYS A 41 -3.76 -26.82 -7.37
C CYS A 41 -3.13 -25.82 -8.35
N ASP A 42 -3.94 -25.18 -9.20
CA ASP A 42 -3.48 -24.13 -10.11
C ASP A 42 -3.36 -22.78 -9.41
N LEU A 43 -3.85 -22.67 -8.16
CA LEU A 43 -3.79 -21.47 -7.33
C LEU A 43 -2.71 -21.53 -6.24
N ILE A 44 -1.93 -22.63 -6.15
CA ILE A 44 -0.80 -22.70 -5.20
C ILE A 44 0.27 -21.73 -5.66
N PRO A 45 0.62 -20.72 -4.83
CA PRO A 45 1.60 -19.71 -5.19
C PRO A 45 2.94 -20.33 -5.61
N VAL A 46 3.61 -19.72 -6.58
CA VAL A 46 4.92 -20.15 -7.11
C VAL A 46 4.90 -21.55 -7.71
N VAL A 47 4.38 -22.56 -6.99
CA VAL A 47 4.41 -23.98 -7.40
C VAL A 47 3.64 -24.21 -8.70
N SER A 48 2.45 -23.65 -8.83
CA SER A 48 1.62 -23.79 -10.03
C SER A 48 2.29 -23.13 -11.25
N TRP A 49 2.93 -21.99 -11.05
CA TRP A 49 3.64 -21.27 -12.10
C TRP A 49 4.89 -22.04 -12.56
N VAL A 50 5.70 -22.55 -11.62
CA VAL A 50 6.90 -23.34 -11.93
C VAL A 50 6.50 -24.66 -12.61
N ALA A 51 5.51 -25.38 -12.10
CA ALA A 51 5.02 -26.62 -12.69
C ALA A 51 4.44 -26.43 -14.10
N GLY A 52 3.83 -25.27 -14.36
CA GLY A 52 3.29 -24.89 -15.67
C GLY A 52 4.31 -24.23 -16.60
N LEU A 53 5.57 -24.00 -16.13
CA LEU A 53 6.60 -23.22 -16.84
C LEU A 53 6.08 -21.84 -17.28
N GLY A 54 5.35 -21.16 -16.42
CA GLY A 54 4.74 -19.86 -16.68
C GLY A 54 3.60 -19.88 -17.68
N ARG A 55 2.99 -21.06 -17.93
CA ARG A 55 1.92 -21.21 -18.92
C ARG A 55 0.67 -21.84 -18.32
N CYS A 56 -0.48 -21.41 -18.79
CA CYS A 56 -1.75 -22.01 -18.42
C CYS A 56 -1.75 -23.51 -18.75
N ARG A 57 -2.16 -24.36 -17.80
CA ARG A 57 -2.24 -25.82 -17.97
C ARG A 57 -3.13 -26.22 -19.14
N TYR A 58 -4.21 -25.45 -19.39
CA TYR A 58 -5.25 -25.79 -20.37
C TYR A 58 -4.98 -25.21 -21.76
N CYS A 59 -4.72 -23.92 -21.88
CA CYS A 59 -4.55 -23.27 -23.19
C CYS A 59 -3.10 -22.93 -23.55
N LYS A 60 -2.15 -23.20 -22.65
CA LYS A 60 -0.70 -22.90 -22.82
C LYS A 60 -0.38 -21.41 -23.01
N ALA A 61 -1.34 -20.52 -22.85
CA ALA A 61 -1.10 -19.09 -22.87
C ALA A 61 -0.14 -18.70 -21.74
N PHE A 62 0.76 -17.76 -22.02
CA PHE A 62 1.74 -17.28 -21.05
C PHE A 62 1.05 -16.54 -19.91
N ILE A 63 1.39 -16.91 -18.69
CA ILE A 63 1.02 -16.20 -17.46
C ILE A 63 2.14 -15.23 -17.16
N GLY A 64 1.82 -13.94 -16.98
CA GLY A 64 2.81 -12.88 -16.78
C GLY A 64 3.81 -13.16 -15.64
N TRP A 65 4.93 -12.46 -15.67
CA TRP A 65 5.93 -12.48 -14.60
C TRP A 65 5.48 -11.72 -13.35
N THR A 66 4.49 -10.84 -13.48
CA THR A 66 4.04 -9.94 -12.40
C THR A 66 3.47 -10.71 -11.21
N GLU A 67 2.72 -11.79 -11.48
CA GLU A 67 2.07 -12.59 -10.47
C GLU A 67 3.11 -13.31 -9.59
N ILE A 68 4.03 -14.03 -10.22
CA ILE A 68 5.08 -14.76 -9.49
C ILE A 68 6.05 -13.81 -8.78
N LEU A 69 6.39 -12.68 -9.42
CA LEU A 69 7.27 -11.69 -8.78
C LEU A 69 6.63 -11.14 -7.50
N LEU A 70 5.33 -10.83 -7.54
CA LEU A 70 4.60 -10.37 -6.37
C LEU A 70 4.58 -11.42 -5.26
N GLU A 71 4.33 -12.69 -5.61
CA GLU A 71 4.32 -13.80 -4.65
C GLU A 71 5.69 -14.00 -3.99
N LEU A 72 6.78 -13.95 -4.78
CA LEU A 72 8.15 -14.08 -4.27
C LEU A 72 8.55 -12.90 -3.39
N VAL A 73 8.20 -11.67 -3.79
CA VAL A 73 8.47 -10.47 -3.00
C VAL A 73 7.72 -10.54 -1.67
N MET A 74 6.44 -10.93 -1.69
CA MET A 74 5.64 -11.07 -0.47
C MET A 74 6.18 -12.16 0.45
N ALA A 75 6.55 -13.32 -0.09
CA ALA A 75 7.17 -14.39 0.68
C ALA A 75 8.48 -13.91 1.32
N GLY A 76 9.32 -13.22 0.55
CA GLY A 76 10.56 -12.62 1.05
C GLY A 76 10.32 -11.61 2.17
N LEU A 77 9.35 -10.69 2.00
CA LEU A 77 8.98 -9.71 3.02
C LEU A 77 8.49 -10.38 4.30
N PHE A 78 7.72 -11.47 4.20
CA PHE A 78 7.27 -12.22 5.38
C PHE A 78 8.43 -12.87 6.11
N VAL A 79 9.32 -13.57 5.39
CA VAL A 79 10.51 -14.21 5.98
C VAL A 79 11.40 -13.16 6.65
N VAL A 80 11.70 -12.07 5.96
CA VAL A 80 12.52 -10.97 6.49
C VAL A 80 11.86 -10.33 7.71
N SER A 81 10.54 -10.13 7.69
CA SER A 81 9.80 -9.57 8.83
C SER A 81 9.88 -10.45 10.07
N VAL A 82 9.78 -11.77 9.92
CA VAL A 82 9.92 -12.70 11.05
C VAL A 82 11.37 -12.79 11.52
N ALA A 83 12.34 -12.89 10.60
CA ALA A 83 13.75 -13.04 10.91
C ALA A 83 14.36 -11.81 11.62
N PHE A 84 13.91 -10.62 11.24
CA PHE A 84 14.42 -9.35 11.77
C PHE A 84 13.42 -8.64 12.67
N TRP A 85 12.45 -9.38 13.25
CA TRP A 85 11.49 -8.78 14.17
C TRP A 85 12.22 -8.23 15.43
N PRO A 86 11.97 -6.96 15.79
CA PRO A 86 12.75 -6.31 16.87
C PRO A 86 12.40 -6.79 18.28
N GLY A 87 11.29 -7.53 18.45
CA GLY A 87 10.80 -8.01 19.76
C GLY A 87 10.94 -9.50 19.96
N SER A 88 10.86 -9.94 21.22
CA SER A 88 10.83 -11.37 21.54
C SER A 88 9.49 -12.00 21.17
N LEU A 89 9.49 -13.03 20.34
CA LEU A 89 8.29 -13.76 19.93
C LEU A 89 7.69 -14.66 21.03
N THR A 90 8.28 -14.66 22.23
CA THR A 90 7.69 -15.31 23.41
C THR A 90 6.62 -14.44 24.07
N ASP A 91 6.61 -13.14 23.82
CA ASP A 91 5.62 -12.20 24.33
C ASP A 91 4.40 -12.14 23.39
N ILE A 92 3.21 -12.34 23.97
CA ILE A 92 1.94 -12.34 23.23
C ILE A 92 1.70 -11.01 22.49
N TRP A 93 2.12 -9.88 23.07
CA TRP A 93 1.97 -8.58 22.45
C TRP A 93 2.87 -8.39 21.23
N GLN A 94 4.08 -8.96 21.29
CA GLN A 94 5.01 -8.94 20.14
C GLN A 94 4.50 -9.83 18.99
N VAL A 95 3.90 -10.97 19.33
CA VAL A 95 3.22 -11.82 18.33
C VAL A 95 2.03 -11.10 17.70
N ALA A 96 1.22 -10.42 18.52
CA ALA A 96 0.08 -9.64 18.01
C ALA A 96 0.55 -8.51 17.07
N LEU A 97 1.60 -7.78 17.44
CA LEU A 97 2.19 -6.74 16.58
C LEU A 97 2.73 -7.32 15.27
N LEU A 98 3.41 -8.48 15.31
CA LEU A 98 3.88 -9.16 14.10
C LEU A 98 2.73 -9.56 13.19
N VAL A 99 1.65 -10.13 13.73
CA VAL A 99 0.47 -10.52 12.94
C VAL A 99 -0.17 -9.30 12.26
N LEU A 100 -0.34 -8.19 13.01
CA LEU A 100 -0.86 -6.94 12.45
C LEU A 100 0.05 -6.39 11.34
N TRP A 101 1.37 -6.49 11.53
CA TRP A 101 2.36 -6.11 10.53
C TRP A 101 2.25 -6.97 9.25
N LEU A 102 2.22 -8.30 9.38
CA LEU A 102 2.10 -9.20 8.23
C LEU A 102 0.77 -8.99 7.49
N ALA A 103 -0.33 -8.77 8.21
CA ALA A 103 -1.61 -8.41 7.59
C ALA A 103 -1.53 -7.07 6.83
N SER A 104 -0.82 -6.09 7.40
CA SER A 104 -0.63 -4.79 6.74
C SER A 104 0.19 -4.89 5.45
N LEU A 105 1.20 -5.78 5.39
CA LEU A 105 1.98 -6.03 4.18
C LEU A 105 1.11 -6.54 3.03
N VAL A 106 0.11 -7.40 3.31
CA VAL A 106 -0.84 -7.87 2.30
C VAL A 106 -1.65 -6.71 1.74
N LEU A 107 -2.19 -5.83 2.61
CA LEU A 107 -2.95 -4.66 2.17
C LEU A 107 -2.08 -3.68 1.38
N LEU A 108 -0.83 -3.47 1.81
CA LEU A 108 0.13 -2.64 1.08
C LEU A 108 0.46 -3.20 -0.30
N ALA A 109 0.62 -4.52 -0.43
CA ALA A 109 0.84 -5.15 -1.74
C ALA A 109 -0.34 -4.94 -2.68
N ILE A 110 -1.57 -5.04 -2.16
CA ILE A 110 -2.77 -4.78 -2.95
C ILE A 110 -2.80 -3.30 -3.38
N LEU A 111 -2.59 -2.35 -2.45
CA LEU A 111 -2.54 -0.91 -2.77
C LEU A 111 -1.44 -0.59 -3.79
N PHE A 112 -0.26 -1.20 -3.63
CA PHE A 112 0.87 -1.07 -4.56
C PHE A 112 0.49 -1.47 -5.98
N VAL A 113 -0.13 -2.64 -6.16
CA VAL A 113 -0.54 -3.13 -7.49
C VAL A 113 -1.67 -2.29 -8.08
N TYR A 114 -2.64 -1.88 -7.24
CA TYR A 114 -3.74 -1.03 -7.69
C TYR A 114 -3.24 0.32 -8.19
N ASP A 115 -2.34 0.96 -7.46
CA ASP A 115 -1.81 2.25 -7.88
C ASP A 115 -0.93 2.14 -9.13
N LEU A 116 -0.12 1.08 -9.26
CA LEU A 116 0.67 0.83 -10.48
C LEU A 116 -0.19 0.62 -11.73
N ARG A 117 -1.35 -0.05 -11.59
CA ARG A 117 -2.19 -0.40 -12.75
C ARG A 117 -3.23 0.66 -13.09
N TRP A 118 -3.80 1.32 -12.08
CA TRP A 118 -4.96 2.20 -12.24
C TRP A 118 -4.77 3.61 -11.70
N LEU A 119 -3.63 3.94 -11.11
CA LEU A 119 -3.39 5.23 -10.46
C LEU A 119 -4.49 5.56 -9.42
N LEU A 120 -4.96 4.54 -8.72
CA LEU A 120 -6.07 4.63 -7.77
C LEU A 120 -5.73 3.86 -6.48
N LEU A 121 -5.99 4.49 -5.35
CA LEU A 121 -5.89 3.88 -4.02
C LEU A 121 -7.32 3.67 -3.46
N PRO A 122 -7.90 2.45 -3.57
CA PRO A 122 -9.27 2.20 -3.17
C PRO A 122 -9.45 2.31 -1.66
N ASP A 123 -10.45 3.07 -1.24
CA ASP A 123 -10.78 3.30 0.18
C ASP A 123 -11.13 1.99 0.91
N VAL A 124 -11.73 1.02 0.21
CA VAL A 124 -12.06 -0.30 0.75
C VAL A 124 -10.84 -1.05 1.31
N ILE A 125 -9.64 -0.76 0.81
CA ILE A 125 -8.38 -1.37 1.27
C ILE A 125 -7.59 -0.39 2.14
N ASN A 126 -7.62 0.89 1.79
CA ASN A 126 -6.86 1.92 2.49
C ASN A 126 -7.40 2.15 3.93
N ILE A 127 -8.73 2.13 4.12
CA ILE A 127 -9.33 2.28 5.46
C ILE A 127 -8.96 1.13 6.39
N PRO A 128 -9.11 -0.17 6.02
CA PRO A 128 -8.61 -1.28 6.83
C PRO A 128 -7.12 -1.18 7.17
N PHE A 129 -6.29 -0.72 6.23
CA PHE A 129 -4.86 -0.49 6.47
C PHE A 129 -4.63 0.56 7.57
N ILE A 130 -5.35 1.69 7.54
CA ILE A 130 -5.29 2.72 8.58
C ILE A 130 -5.75 2.17 9.94
N ILE A 131 -6.82 1.36 9.96
CA ILE A 131 -7.32 0.74 11.19
C ILE A 131 -6.27 -0.19 11.80
N LEU A 132 -5.63 -1.06 10.99
CA LEU A 132 -4.53 -1.91 11.46
C LEU A 132 -3.38 -1.06 12.02
N GLY A 133 -3.03 0.04 11.36
CA GLY A 133 -2.00 0.97 11.82
C GLY A 133 -2.38 1.63 13.15
N ALA A 134 -3.63 2.02 13.33
CA ALA A 134 -4.11 2.61 14.59
C ALA A 134 -4.06 1.60 15.75
N ILE A 135 -4.46 0.33 15.51
CA ILE A 135 -4.36 -0.73 16.51
C ILE A 135 -2.90 -1.01 16.84
N PHE A 136 -2.03 -1.10 15.83
CA PHE A 136 -0.59 -1.32 16.00
C PHE A 136 0.06 -0.21 16.82
N ALA A 137 -0.21 1.06 16.48
CA ALA A 137 0.28 2.22 17.22
C ALA A 137 -0.27 2.25 18.65
N GLY A 138 -1.56 1.95 18.83
CA GLY A 138 -2.22 1.88 20.15
C GLY A 138 -1.55 0.86 21.06
N ILE A 139 -1.28 -0.36 20.58
CA ILE A 139 -0.56 -1.39 21.36
C ILE A 139 0.84 -0.88 21.75
N LYS A 140 1.57 -0.28 20.80
CA LYS A 140 2.91 0.28 21.09
C LYS A 140 2.87 1.37 22.14
N VAL A 141 1.88 2.26 22.08
CA VAL A 141 1.67 3.34 23.05
C VAL A 141 1.35 2.77 24.44
N CYS A 142 0.50 1.74 24.51
CA CYS A 142 0.13 1.10 25.79
C CYS A 142 1.30 0.34 26.44
N LEU A 143 2.22 -0.24 25.63
CA LEU A 143 3.39 -0.97 26.11
C LEU A 143 4.55 -0.05 26.51
N ALA A 144 4.48 1.21 26.17
CA ALA A 144 5.55 2.17 26.39
C ALA A 144 5.50 2.77 27.80
N GLY A 145 6.71 2.98 28.40
CA GLY A 145 6.84 3.63 29.70
C GLY A 145 6.52 5.15 29.65
N ASP A 146 6.89 5.82 28.55
CA ASP A 146 6.70 7.28 28.35
C ASP A 146 5.62 7.58 27.31
N PHE A 147 4.38 7.63 27.79
CA PHE A 147 3.21 7.89 26.96
C PHE A 147 3.31 9.20 26.12
N SER A 148 3.75 10.29 26.77
CA SER A 148 3.79 11.61 26.11
C SER A 148 4.84 11.67 25.00
N LYS A 149 6.01 11.07 25.21
CA LYS A 149 7.09 11.05 24.22
C LYS A 149 6.70 10.26 22.98
N ILE A 150 6.09 9.09 23.18
CA ILE A 150 5.66 8.25 22.04
C ILE A 150 4.52 8.89 21.28
N LEU A 151 3.57 9.50 21.97
CA LEU A 151 2.48 10.22 21.33
C LEU A 151 3.02 11.38 20.47
N MET A 152 4.01 12.12 20.97
CA MET A 152 4.63 13.21 20.25
C MET A 152 5.37 12.72 18.99
N THR A 153 6.14 11.62 19.09
CA THR A 153 6.83 11.03 17.93
C THR A 153 5.87 10.46 16.90
N LEU A 154 4.77 9.86 17.34
CA LEU A 154 3.70 9.36 16.47
C LEU A 154 3.02 10.51 15.72
N PHE A 155 2.67 11.60 16.42
CA PHE A 155 2.10 12.80 15.80
C PHE A 155 3.04 13.39 14.74
N GLY A 156 4.34 13.48 15.05
CA GLY A 156 5.37 13.92 14.10
C GLY A 156 5.44 13.04 12.85
N SER A 157 5.33 11.72 13.02
CA SER A 157 5.31 10.75 11.91
C SER A 157 4.11 10.97 10.99
N ILE A 158 2.91 11.12 11.56
CA ILE A 158 1.68 11.39 10.82
C ILE A 158 1.75 12.75 10.13
N ALA A 159 2.25 13.79 10.83
CA ALA A 159 2.37 15.13 10.27
C ALA A 159 3.29 15.17 9.04
N ILE A 160 4.36 14.40 9.03
CA ILE A 160 5.28 14.31 7.88
C ILE A 160 4.66 13.53 6.73
N LEU A 161 4.17 12.28 6.96
CA LEU A 161 3.71 11.41 5.87
C LEU A 161 2.30 11.72 5.37
N SER A 162 1.42 12.24 6.22
CA SER A 162 0.06 12.60 5.82
C SER A 162 -0.13 14.10 5.72
N GLY A 163 0.43 14.87 6.70
CA GLY A 163 0.23 16.30 6.79
C GLY A 163 0.80 17.07 5.60
N ILE A 164 2.01 16.73 5.13
CA ILE A 164 2.62 17.35 3.96
C ILE A 164 1.74 17.11 2.72
N TYR A 165 1.27 15.88 2.49
CA TYR A 165 0.39 15.57 1.37
C TYR A 165 -0.99 16.23 1.50
N MET A 166 -1.51 16.37 2.71
CA MET A 166 -2.76 17.11 2.97
C MET A 166 -2.62 18.57 2.59
N VAL A 167 -1.53 19.22 2.99
CA VAL A 167 -1.26 20.62 2.64
C VAL A 167 -1.14 20.78 1.13
N LEU A 168 -0.38 19.91 0.46
CA LEU A 168 -0.22 19.94 -1.00
C LEU A 168 -1.55 19.66 -1.73
N TYR A 169 -2.36 18.73 -1.23
CA TYR A 169 -3.70 18.45 -1.76
C TYR A 169 -4.61 19.68 -1.65
N LEU A 170 -4.70 20.29 -0.45
CA LEU A 170 -5.53 21.46 -0.21
C LEU A 170 -5.07 22.67 -1.04
N PHE A 171 -3.76 22.91 -1.12
CA PHE A 171 -3.18 23.95 -1.95
C PHE A 171 -3.51 23.75 -3.43
N SER A 172 -3.33 22.53 -3.94
CA SER A 172 -3.64 22.19 -5.32
C SER A 172 -5.14 22.34 -5.63
N LYS A 173 -6.00 21.87 -4.73
CA LYS A 173 -7.46 22.01 -4.83
C LYS A 173 -7.90 23.47 -4.82
N TYR A 174 -7.32 24.28 -3.95
CA TYR A 174 -7.59 25.72 -3.86
C TYR A 174 -7.16 26.48 -5.13
N ARG A 175 -5.98 26.15 -5.68
CA ARG A 175 -5.39 26.86 -6.81
C ARG A 175 -5.91 26.45 -8.18
N TYR A 176 -6.25 25.17 -8.39
CA TYR A 176 -6.55 24.57 -9.69
C TYR A 176 -7.95 23.92 -9.77
N GLY A 177 -8.69 23.84 -8.67
CA GLY A 177 -10.00 23.18 -8.60
C GLY A 177 -9.91 21.65 -8.39
N GLU A 178 -11.06 21.01 -8.23
CA GLU A 178 -11.16 19.59 -7.90
C GLU A 178 -10.63 18.65 -9.00
N ASP A 179 -10.80 19.04 -10.26
CA ASP A 179 -10.46 18.19 -11.42
C ASP A 179 -8.96 18.16 -11.76
N LYS A 180 -8.16 19.06 -11.19
CA LYS A 180 -6.73 19.24 -11.52
C LYS A 180 -5.80 19.14 -10.29
N THR A 181 -6.15 18.34 -9.30
CA THR A 181 -5.29 18.14 -8.13
C THR A 181 -4.00 17.41 -8.51
N TRP A 182 -2.87 17.87 -7.99
CA TRP A 182 -1.55 17.28 -8.24
C TRP A 182 -1.37 15.94 -7.51
N ILE A 183 -1.99 15.84 -6.33
CA ILE A 183 -1.89 14.67 -5.44
C ILE A 183 -3.30 14.16 -5.18
N GLY A 184 -3.46 12.84 -5.21
CA GLY A 184 -4.72 12.18 -4.86
C GLY A 184 -4.98 12.21 -3.35
N PHE A 185 -6.23 12.34 -2.94
CA PHE A 185 -6.58 12.20 -1.52
C PHE A 185 -6.28 10.80 -0.96
N GLY A 186 -6.16 9.80 -1.85
CA GLY A 186 -5.70 8.45 -1.53
C GLY A 186 -4.30 8.41 -0.93
N ASP A 187 -3.38 9.23 -1.46
CA ASP A 187 -1.99 9.32 -0.96
C ASP A 187 -1.93 9.89 0.46
N VAL A 188 -2.81 10.86 0.78
CA VAL A 188 -2.95 11.41 2.15
C VAL A 188 -3.37 10.33 3.14
N LYS A 189 -4.36 9.50 2.76
CA LYS A 189 -4.85 8.38 3.56
C LYS A 189 -3.77 7.30 3.72
N LEU A 190 -3.09 6.95 2.62
CA LEU A 190 -1.96 6.02 2.65
C LEU A 190 -0.87 6.52 3.60
N GLY A 191 -0.47 7.79 3.48
CA GLY A 191 0.52 8.43 4.35
C GLY A 191 0.12 8.38 5.83
N LEU A 192 -1.17 8.52 6.15
CA LEU A 192 -1.68 8.38 7.51
C LEU A 192 -1.43 6.97 8.07
N GLY A 193 -1.78 5.93 7.31
CA GLY A 193 -1.53 4.55 7.71
C GLY A 193 -0.05 4.25 7.89
N LEU A 194 0.79 4.68 6.94
CA LEU A 194 2.25 4.49 7.02
C LEU A 194 2.86 5.21 8.24
N GLY A 195 2.39 6.42 8.54
CA GLY A 195 2.82 7.20 9.71
C GLY A 195 2.47 6.51 11.04
N LEU A 196 1.29 5.88 11.12
CA LEU A 196 0.85 5.10 12.28
C LEU A 196 1.76 3.89 12.54
N PHE A 197 2.18 3.19 11.48
CA PHE A 197 3.10 2.05 11.63
C PHE A 197 4.51 2.49 12.02
N LEU A 198 5.08 3.53 11.41
CA LEU A 198 6.45 4.00 11.73
C LEU A 198 6.53 4.56 13.15
N GLY A 199 5.57 5.36 13.56
CA GLY A 199 5.49 5.92 14.91
C GLY A 199 6.66 6.82 15.33
N ASN A 200 7.55 7.18 14.39
CA ASN A 200 8.72 8.02 14.64
C ASN A 200 8.91 9.02 13.49
N TRP A 201 9.06 10.30 13.83
CA TRP A 201 9.16 11.39 12.85
C TRP A 201 10.43 11.30 11.98
N LEU A 202 11.56 10.80 12.53
CA LEU A 202 12.81 10.64 11.78
C LEU A 202 12.68 9.54 10.73
N LEU A 203 12.04 8.42 11.09
CA LEU A 203 11.75 7.33 10.14
C LEU A 203 10.75 7.77 9.07
N ALA A 204 9.75 8.57 9.43
CA ALA A 204 8.79 9.14 8.49
C ALA A 204 9.48 10.08 7.48
N PHE A 205 10.39 10.92 7.97
CA PHE A 205 11.19 11.79 7.11
C PHE A 205 12.09 10.96 6.17
N ALA A 206 12.77 9.94 6.70
CA ALA A 206 13.60 9.04 5.90
C ALA A 206 12.77 8.32 4.82
N ALA A 207 11.60 7.80 5.17
CA ALA A 207 10.68 7.16 4.22
C ALA A 207 10.29 8.11 3.08
N LEU A 208 9.90 9.33 3.43
CA LEU A 208 9.55 10.38 2.45
C LEU A 208 10.74 10.75 1.56
N PHE A 209 11.92 10.92 2.17
CA PHE A 209 13.15 11.27 1.45
C PHE A 209 13.53 10.16 0.45
N ILE A 210 13.54 8.89 0.90
CA ILE A 210 13.84 7.73 0.06
C ILE A 210 12.83 7.62 -1.08
N ALA A 211 11.53 7.77 -0.81
CA ALA A 211 10.49 7.73 -1.84
C ALA A 211 10.72 8.79 -2.94
N ASN A 212 11.00 10.03 -2.53
CA ASN A 212 11.28 11.12 -3.46
C ASN A 212 12.60 10.91 -4.23
N LEU A 213 13.64 10.40 -3.57
CA LEU A 213 14.92 10.10 -4.20
C LEU A 213 14.75 9.04 -5.29
N ILE A 214 14.09 7.92 -4.97
CA ILE A 214 13.82 6.85 -5.94
C ILE A 214 12.95 7.40 -7.07
N GLY A 215 11.89 8.14 -6.76
CA GLY A 215 11.02 8.77 -7.75
C GLY A 215 11.81 9.68 -8.71
N THR A 216 12.67 10.52 -8.19
CA THR A 216 13.52 11.41 -9.00
C THR A 216 14.47 10.62 -9.89
N LEU A 217 15.14 9.58 -9.35
CA LEU A 217 16.06 8.75 -10.12
C LEU A 217 15.37 7.99 -11.25
N LEU A 218 14.11 7.57 -11.08
CA LEU A 218 13.33 6.87 -12.11
C LEU A 218 12.78 7.83 -13.17
N VAL A 219 12.35 9.02 -12.77
CA VAL A 219 11.65 9.97 -13.64
C VAL A 219 12.62 10.85 -14.43
N LEU A 220 13.68 11.32 -13.79
CA LEU A 220 14.63 12.26 -14.38
C LEU A 220 15.21 11.79 -15.72
N PRO A 221 15.70 10.53 -15.89
CA PRO A 221 16.21 10.05 -17.16
C PRO A 221 15.15 10.02 -18.28
N SER A 222 13.90 9.77 -17.93
CA SER A 222 12.78 9.74 -18.88
C SER A 222 12.36 11.14 -19.31
N MET A 223 12.44 12.12 -18.41
CA MET A 223 12.24 13.54 -18.73
C MET A 223 13.36 14.09 -19.60
N MET A 224 14.63 13.79 -19.27
CA MET A 224 15.79 14.22 -20.08
C MET A 224 15.75 13.68 -21.50
N ARG A 225 15.17 12.50 -21.73
CA ARG A 225 14.97 11.89 -23.05
C ARG A 225 13.72 12.39 -23.78
N GLY A 226 12.99 13.36 -23.22
CA GLY A 226 11.75 13.90 -23.80
C GLY A 226 10.58 12.94 -23.86
N LYS A 227 10.66 11.78 -23.17
CA LYS A 227 9.60 10.75 -23.16
C LYS A 227 8.47 11.07 -22.17
N LEU A 228 8.74 11.86 -21.15
CA LEU A 228 7.78 12.29 -20.13
C LEU A 228 7.72 13.82 -20.12
N GLN A 229 6.50 14.35 -20.12
CA GLN A 229 6.26 15.77 -19.90
C GLN A 229 6.12 16.06 -18.41
N ALA A 230 6.41 17.27 -17.96
CA ALA A 230 6.26 17.70 -16.57
C ALA A 230 4.82 17.57 -16.04
N THR A 231 3.84 17.44 -16.93
CA THR A 231 2.42 17.24 -16.63
C THR A 231 2.00 15.77 -16.55
N SER A 232 2.93 14.83 -16.80
CA SER A 232 2.60 13.40 -16.73
C SER A 232 2.32 12.96 -15.29
N ARG A 233 1.22 12.25 -15.08
CA ARG A 233 0.89 11.68 -13.77
C ARG A 233 1.84 10.53 -13.45
N ILE A 234 2.44 10.58 -12.28
CA ILE A 234 3.35 9.54 -11.75
C ILE A 234 2.65 8.85 -10.60
N CYS A 235 2.70 7.51 -10.57
CA CYS A 235 2.24 6.72 -9.44
C CYS A 235 3.13 7.01 -8.24
N PHE A 236 2.65 7.78 -7.27
CA PHE A 236 3.45 8.12 -6.09
C PHE A 236 3.30 7.10 -4.96
N GLY A 237 2.14 6.45 -4.82
CA GLY A 237 1.87 5.45 -3.80
C GLY A 237 2.90 4.33 -3.74
N PRO A 238 3.28 3.67 -4.86
CA PRO A 238 4.31 2.64 -4.87
C PRO A 238 5.67 3.12 -4.37
N LEU A 239 6.07 4.35 -4.72
CA LEU A 239 7.33 4.94 -4.25
C LEU A 239 7.30 5.18 -2.74
N LEU A 240 6.17 5.66 -2.22
CA LEU A 240 5.98 5.89 -0.81
C LEU A 240 5.97 4.57 -0.02
N ILE A 241 5.36 3.51 -0.55
CA ILE A 241 5.38 2.17 0.05
C ILE A 241 6.81 1.62 0.09
N VAL A 242 7.58 1.74 -1.00
CA VAL A 242 8.99 1.30 -1.02
C VAL A 242 9.84 2.10 -0.03
N GLY A 243 9.69 3.42 0.01
CA GLY A 243 10.39 4.28 0.98
C GLY A 243 10.05 3.91 2.43
N PHE A 244 8.78 3.63 2.71
CA PHE A 244 8.31 3.15 4.00
C PHE A 244 8.94 1.80 4.40
N LEU A 245 8.92 0.79 3.50
CA LEU A 245 9.51 -0.52 3.78
C LEU A 245 11.00 -0.42 4.06
N LEU A 246 11.73 0.38 3.26
CA LEU A 246 13.16 0.62 3.50
C LEU A 246 13.39 1.31 4.86
N ALA A 247 12.63 2.35 5.18
CA ALA A 247 12.75 3.02 6.48
C ALA A 247 12.39 2.10 7.65
N TRP A 248 11.43 1.18 7.48
CA TRP A 248 11.06 0.20 8.49
C TRP A 248 12.18 -0.81 8.73
N PHE A 249 12.67 -1.48 7.68
CA PHE A 249 13.68 -2.54 7.82
C PHE A 249 15.05 -1.99 8.24
N PHE A 250 15.40 -0.78 7.83
CA PHE A 250 16.63 -0.09 8.22
C PHE A 250 16.43 0.88 9.39
N SER A 251 15.34 0.73 10.15
CA SER A 251 14.99 1.66 11.23
C SER A 251 16.09 1.81 12.28
N ARG A 252 16.76 0.71 12.67
CA ARG A 252 17.86 0.75 13.65
C ARG A 252 19.01 1.62 13.14
N GLN A 253 19.48 1.39 11.93
CA GLN A 253 20.57 2.14 11.31
C GLN A 253 20.22 3.63 11.16
N ILE A 254 19.00 3.93 10.69
CA ILE A 254 18.53 5.32 10.51
C ILE A 254 18.48 6.05 11.86
N LEU A 255 18.02 5.40 12.91
CA LEU A 255 17.96 6.02 14.24
C LEU A 255 19.36 6.22 14.84
N GLU A 256 20.27 5.24 14.70
CA GLU A 256 21.65 5.38 15.15
C GLU A 256 22.37 6.54 14.45
N TRP A 257 22.21 6.68 13.13
CA TRP A 257 22.78 7.81 12.38
C TRP A 257 22.12 9.15 12.73
N GLY A 258 20.81 9.14 12.97
CA GLY A 258 20.08 10.33 13.40
C GLY A 258 20.53 10.89 14.75
N PHE A 259 20.92 10.02 15.69
CA PHE A 259 21.49 10.43 16.97
C PHE A 259 22.91 11.02 16.87
N LEU A 260 23.64 10.75 15.78
CA LEU A 260 24.97 11.31 15.52
C LEU A 260 24.92 12.69 14.90
N ILE A 261 23.77 13.13 14.40
CA ILE A 261 23.58 14.39 13.69
C ILE A 261 22.89 15.44 14.59
N VAL A 262 22.20 15.03 15.66
CA VAL A 262 21.54 15.87 16.65
C VAL A 262 22.37 15.92 17.93
#